data_24a54055cd4c36dd77ceeea5087a16cd
#
_entry.id   24a54055cd4c36dd77ceeea5087a16cd
#
_cell.length_a   1.000
_cell.length_b   1.000
_cell.length_c   1.000
_cell.angle_alpha   90.00
_cell.angle_beta   90.00
_cell.angle_gamma   90.00
#
_symmetry.space_group_name_H-M   'P 1'
#
loop_
_entity.id
_entity.type
_entity.pdbx_description
1 polymer ?
#
loop_
_entity_poly.entity_id
_entity_poly.type
_entity_poly.pdbx_seq_one_letter_code
_entity_poly.pdbx_strand_id
1 'polypeptide(L)'
;MEIRPFVEADSDALIALWQRCGLLRPWNDPRKDIARKLRVQPELFLVGVVDGRVVATVMAGYEGHRGWINYLAVDPGLRRGGLGKAMMAAAEKGLAELGCPKVNLQIRRGNEDVVAFTDETGVREADVALMCWNAAERAQNPALRGALLDLQKRHAT
;
A
#
# COMPACT_ATOMS: atom_id res chain seq x y z
N MET A 1 8.26 18.90 5.32
CA MET A 1 7.13 18.20 4.64
C MET A 1 5.91 18.26 5.53
N GLU A 2 4.82 18.77 5.00
CA GLU A 2 3.51 18.69 5.63
C GLU A 2 2.86 17.34 5.27
N ILE A 3 2.27 16.65 6.26
CA ILE A 3 1.50 15.41 6.01
C ILE A 3 0.05 15.70 6.35
N ARG A 4 -0.82 15.47 5.39
CA ARG A 4 -2.27 15.69 5.53
C ARG A 4 -3.09 14.64 4.79
N PRO A 5 -4.38 14.49 5.08
CA PRO A 5 -5.27 13.69 4.26
C PRO A 5 -5.28 14.17 2.80
N PHE A 6 -5.43 13.20 1.91
CA PHE A 6 -5.62 13.44 0.49
C PHE A 6 -6.92 14.24 0.24
N VAL A 7 -6.89 15.14 -0.72
CA VAL A 7 -8.06 15.82 -1.26
C VAL A 7 -8.14 15.58 -2.76
N GLU A 8 -9.33 15.69 -3.35
CA GLU A 8 -9.55 15.33 -4.76
C GLU A 8 -8.69 16.15 -5.74
N ALA A 9 -8.36 17.38 -5.38
CA ALA A 9 -7.46 18.25 -6.14
C ALA A 9 -6.01 17.68 -6.25
N ASP A 10 -5.62 16.75 -5.38
CA ASP A 10 -4.30 16.10 -5.43
C ASP A 10 -4.23 14.98 -6.49
N SER A 11 -5.36 14.56 -7.07
CA SER A 11 -5.46 13.32 -7.87
C SER A 11 -4.45 13.24 -9.00
N ASP A 12 -4.31 14.28 -9.80
CA ASP A 12 -3.41 14.26 -10.96
C ASP A 12 -1.93 14.23 -10.52
N ALA A 13 -1.57 15.03 -9.51
CA ALA A 13 -0.23 15.06 -8.95
C ALA A 13 0.14 13.71 -8.31
N LEU A 14 -0.81 13.10 -7.62
CA LEU A 14 -0.66 11.79 -6.99
C LEU A 14 -0.46 10.68 -8.02
N ILE A 15 -1.28 10.62 -9.07
CA ILE A 15 -1.15 9.63 -10.15
C ILE A 15 0.19 9.78 -10.86
N ALA A 16 0.61 11.02 -11.15
CA ALA A 16 1.93 11.29 -11.72
C ALA A 16 3.07 10.82 -10.78
N LEU A 17 2.95 10.99 -9.47
CA LEU A 17 3.89 10.46 -8.48
C LEU A 17 3.94 8.92 -8.55
N TRP A 18 2.78 8.24 -8.53
CA TRP A 18 2.72 6.78 -8.62
C TRP A 18 3.33 6.25 -9.90
N GLN A 19 3.14 6.96 -11.03
CA GLN A 19 3.78 6.61 -12.30
C GLN A 19 5.30 6.69 -12.20
N ARG A 20 5.86 7.79 -11.67
CA ARG A 20 7.31 7.96 -11.46
C ARG A 20 7.89 6.91 -10.51
N CYS A 21 7.09 6.45 -9.54
CA CYS A 21 7.48 5.40 -8.60
C CYS A 21 7.27 3.97 -9.14
N GLY A 22 6.78 3.80 -10.36
CA GLY A 22 6.53 2.48 -10.96
C GLY A 22 5.40 1.69 -10.27
N LEU A 23 4.46 2.36 -9.62
CA LEU A 23 3.36 1.72 -8.88
C LEU A 23 2.15 1.40 -9.77
N LEU A 24 2.00 2.08 -10.90
CA LEU A 24 0.89 1.82 -11.81
C LEU A 24 1.06 0.49 -12.54
N ARG A 25 -0.05 -0.20 -12.78
CA ARG A 25 -0.11 -1.47 -13.48
C ARG A 25 -1.24 -1.45 -14.52
N PRO A 26 -1.10 -2.13 -15.66
CA PRO A 26 -2.13 -2.12 -16.72
C PRO A 26 -3.51 -2.60 -16.28
N TRP A 27 -3.56 -3.45 -15.26
CA TRP A 27 -4.80 -4.01 -14.70
C TRP A 27 -5.41 -3.18 -13.57
N ASN A 28 -4.73 -2.11 -13.12
CA ASN A 28 -5.22 -1.20 -12.10
C ASN A 28 -5.49 0.18 -12.68
N ASP A 29 -6.71 0.66 -12.48
CA ASP A 29 -7.08 2.04 -12.75
C ASP A 29 -6.86 2.89 -11.47
N PRO A 30 -5.87 3.79 -11.43
CA PRO A 30 -5.55 4.55 -10.24
C PRO A 30 -6.70 5.46 -9.78
N ARG A 31 -7.51 6.00 -10.70
CA ARG A 31 -8.67 6.82 -10.34
C ARG A 31 -9.75 6.00 -9.63
N LYS A 32 -9.97 4.76 -10.07
CA LYS A 32 -10.88 3.84 -9.38
C LYS A 32 -10.36 3.44 -8.01
N ASP A 33 -9.05 3.26 -7.85
CA ASP A 33 -8.45 2.94 -6.54
C ASP A 33 -8.61 4.11 -5.57
N ILE A 34 -8.37 5.34 -6.02
CA ILE A 34 -8.63 6.57 -5.26
C ILE A 34 -10.11 6.64 -4.85
N ALA A 35 -11.03 6.50 -5.80
CA ALA A 35 -12.47 6.57 -5.54
C ALA A 35 -12.96 5.50 -4.56
N ARG A 36 -12.39 4.28 -4.59
CA ARG A 36 -12.69 3.23 -3.60
C ARG A 36 -12.18 3.62 -2.22
N LYS A 37 -10.93 4.10 -2.14
CA LYS A 37 -10.31 4.48 -0.87
C LYS A 37 -11.05 5.63 -0.20
N LEU A 38 -11.53 6.61 -0.94
CA LEU A 38 -12.28 7.74 -0.40
C LEU A 38 -13.63 7.35 0.24
N ARG A 39 -14.13 6.14 -0.02
CA ARG A 39 -15.34 5.60 0.62
C ARG A 39 -15.06 4.86 1.92
N VAL A 40 -13.78 4.55 2.20
CA VAL A 40 -13.38 3.71 3.35
C VAL A 40 -12.18 4.35 4.03
N GLN A 41 -12.40 4.94 5.19
CA GLN A 41 -11.34 5.58 6.00
C GLN A 41 -10.50 6.57 5.18
N PRO A 42 -11.12 7.60 4.57
CA PRO A 42 -10.41 8.57 3.73
C PRO A 42 -9.32 9.32 4.50
N GLU A 43 -9.47 9.46 5.82
CA GLU A 43 -8.49 10.08 6.73
C GLU A 43 -7.16 9.32 6.80
N LEU A 44 -7.14 8.04 6.43
CA LEU A 44 -5.94 7.21 6.33
C LEU A 44 -5.32 7.20 4.93
N PHE A 45 -5.82 8.01 4.03
CA PHE A 45 -5.18 8.25 2.74
C PHE A 45 -4.41 9.57 2.82
N LEU A 46 -3.10 9.47 3.02
CA LEU A 46 -2.25 10.61 3.34
C LEU A 46 -1.34 10.99 2.16
N VAL A 47 -1.11 12.28 2.03
CA VAL A 47 -0.12 12.86 1.13
C VAL A 47 0.92 13.65 1.91
N GLY A 48 2.17 13.59 1.46
CA GLY A 48 3.25 14.44 1.93
C GLY A 48 3.51 15.55 0.94
N VAL A 49 3.48 16.79 1.41
CA VAL A 49 3.58 18.01 0.59
C VAL A 49 4.83 18.80 0.97
N VAL A 50 5.61 19.18 -0.02
CA VAL A 50 6.77 20.06 0.10
C VAL A 50 6.61 21.18 -0.92
N ASP A 51 6.69 22.43 -0.49
CA ASP A 51 6.54 23.62 -1.35
C ASP A 51 5.31 23.56 -2.27
N GLY A 52 4.18 23.14 -1.69
CA GLY A 52 2.90 23.00 -2.41
C GLY A 52 2.80 21.80 -3.37
N ARG A 53 3.82 20.95 -3.45
CA ARG A 53 3.87 19.78 -4.35
C ARG A 53 3.69 18.49 -3.58
N VAL A 54 2.84 17.60 -4.08
CA VAL A 54 2.71 16.23 -3.57
C VAL A 54 3.97 15.44 -3.94
N VAL A 55 4.74 15.03 -2.93
CA VAL A 55 6.02 14.32 -3.08
C VAL A 55 6.04 12.95 -2.41
N ALA A 56 5.06 12.67 -1.58
CA ALA A 56 4.91 11.36 -0.94
C ALA A 56 3.44 11.01 -0.76
N THR A 57 3.15 9.72 -0.62
CA THR A 57 1.80 9.20 -0.38
C THR A 57 1.86 7.90 0.41
N VAL A 58 0.81 7.64 1.16
CA VAL A 58 0.52 6.33 1.74
C VAL A 58 -1.00 6.14 1.82
N MET A 59 -1.45 4.95 1.48
CA MET A 59 -2.83 4.54 1.62
C MET A 59 -2.88 3.45 2.70
N ALA A 60 -3.46 3.78 3.86
CA ALA A 60 -3.62 2.84 4.95
C ALA A 60 -5.09 2.48 5.18
N GLY A 61 -5.35 1.33 5.78
CA GLY A 61 -6.69 0.89 6.11
C GLY A 61 -6.68 -0.16 7.22
N TYR A 62 -7.74 -0.19 8.02
CA TYR A 62 -7.97 -1.15 9.09
C TYR A 62 -9.30 -1.86 8.88
N GLU A 63 -9.25 -3.17 8.66
CA GLU A 63 -10.44 -3.99 8.40
C GLU A 63 -11.03 -4.64 9.67
N GLY A 64 -10.54 -4.24 10.85
CA GLY A 64 -11.00 -4.75 12.14
C GLY A 64 -10.10 -5.82 12.75
N HIS A 65 -9.19 -6.44 11.97
CA HIS A 65 -8.23 -7.43 12.46
C HIS A 65 -6.79 -6.98 12.29
N ARG A 66 -6.44 -6.42 11.10
CA ARG A 66 -5.08 -5.94 10.76
C ARG A 66 -5.14 -4.63 10.01
N GLY A 67 -4.15 -3.79 10.22
CA GLY A 67 -3.89 -2.65 9.37
C GLY A 67 -3.12 -3.06 8.11
N TRP A 68 -3.39 -2.38 7.01
CA TRP A 68 -2.73 -2.62 5.73
C TRP A 68 -2.18 -1.33 5.17
N ILE A 69 -0.95 -1.38 4.65
CA ILE A 69 -0.30 -0.27 3.96
C ILE A 69 -0.22 -0.58 2.47
N ASN A 70 -0.71 0.36 1.68
CA ASN A 70 -0.67 0.31 0.23
C ASN A 70 -0.18 1.64 -0.32
N TYR A 71 0.30 1.67 -1.56
CA TYR A 71 0.72 2.87 -2.26
C TYR A 71 1.65 3.79 -1.46
N LEU A 72 2.54 3.20 -0.64
CA LEU A 72 3.63 3.96 -0.03
C LEU A 72 4.61 4.37 -1.14
N ALA A 73 4.70 5.64 -1.40
CA ALA A 73 5.58 6.20 -2.41
C ALA A 73 6.26 7.48 -1.93
N VAL A 74 7.50 7.68 -2.36
CA VAL A 74 8.24 8.93 -2.23
C VAL A 74 8.85 9.26 -3.58
N ASP A 75 8.76 10.51 -3.99
CA ASP A 75 9.35 11.01 -5.22
C ASP A 75 10.81 10.55 -5.32
N PRO A 76 11.20 9.91 -6.45
CA PRO A 76 12.56 9.37 -6.60
C PRO A 76 13.67 10.38 -6.32
N GLY A 77 13.46 11.65 -6.64
CA GLY A 77 14.43 12.73 -6.39
C GLY A 77 14.55 13.15 -4.92
N LEU A 78 13.65 12.69 -4.04
CA LEU A 78 13.60 13.06 -2.62
C LEU A 78 13.73 11.86 -1.68
N ARG A 79 14.12 10.70 -2.21
CA ARG A 79 14.39 9.49 -1.42
C ARG A 79 15.59 9.69 -0.50
N ARG A 80 15.71 8.83 0.51
CA ARG A 80 16.78 8.85 1.54
C ARG A 80 16.80 10.10 2.43
N GLY A 81 15.78 10.98 2.31
CA GLY A 81 15.54 12.13 3.20
C GLY A 81 14.58 11.85 4.36
N GLY A 82 14.29 10.59 4.71
CA GLY A 82 13.39 10.23 5.81
C GLY A 82 11.89 10.38 5.51
N LEU A 83 11.51 10.84 4.31
CA LEU A 83 10.10 11.10 3.97
C LEU A 83 9.24 9.85 4.04
N GLY A 84 9.73 8.71 3.56
CA GLY A 84 9.02 7.43 3.64
C GLY A 84 8.76 7.00 5.08
N LYS A 85 9.75 7.18 5.95
CA LYS A 85 9.64 6.88 7.39
C LYS A 85 8.60 7.79 8.07
N ALA A 86 8.57 9.07 7.71
CA ALA A 86 7.58 10.00 8.22
C ALA A 86 6.15 9.64 7.76
N MET A 87 5.98 9.22 6.50
CA MET A 87 4.69 8.75 5.98
C MET A 87 4.22 7.47 6.68
N MET A 88 5.12 6.50 6.91
CA MET A 88 4.80 5.28 7.67
C MET A 88 4.37 5.62 9.10
N ALA A 89 5.13 6.45 9.81
CA ALA A 89 4.79 6.85 11.18
C ALA A 89 3.41 7.55 11.27
N ALA A 90 3.07 8.39 10.29
CA ALA A 90 1.75 9.02 10.22
C ALA A 90 0.63 8.01 9.98
N ALA A 91 0.83 7.05 9.09
CA ALA A 91 -0.13 5.98 8.83
C ALA A 91 -0.30 5.05 10.04
N GLU A 92 0.79 4.64 10.68
CA GLU A 92 0.78 3.82 11.90
C GLU A 92 0.06 4.52 13.05
N LYS A 93 0.28 5.84 13.22
CA LYS A 93 -0.44 6.64 14.21
C LYS A 93 -1.95 6.61 13.97
N GLY A 94 -2.40 6.87 12.74
CA GLY A 94 -3.82 6.85 12.41
C GLY A 94 -4.44 5.46 12.57
N LEU A 95 -3.71 4.39 12.25
CA LEU A 95 -4.15 3.01 12.48
C LEU A 95 -4.24 2.69 13.98
N ALA A 96 -3.27 3.14 14.79
CA ALA A 96 -3.27 2.96 16.24
C ALA A 96 -4.45 3.68 16.92
N GLU A 97 -4.81 4.87 16.45
CA GLU A 97 -5.99 5.61 16.92
C GLU A 97 -7.30 4.86 16.68
N LEU A 98 -7.36 3.99 15.67
CA LEU A 98 -8.47 3.07 15.43
C LEU A 98 -8.39 1.75 16.23
N GLY A 99 -7.37 1.59 17.09
CA GLY A 99 -7.17 0.38 17.88
C GLY A 99 -6.56 -0.78 17.08
N CYS A 100 -5.91 -0.51 15.95
CA CYS A 100 -5.27 -1.52 15.12
C CYS A 100 -4.09 -2.18 15.86
N PRO A 101 -4.10 -3.50 16.11
CA PRO A 101 -3.06 -4.15 16.92
C PRO A 101 -1.80 -4.52 16.13
N LYS A 102 -1.87 -4.63 14.82
CA LYS A 102 -0.74 -5.02 13.96
C LYS A 102 -0.95 -4.46 12.55
N VAL A 103 0.12 -3.90 11.99
CA VAL A 103 0.15 -3.36 10.63
C VAL A 103 0.91 -4.32 9.71
N ASN A 104 0.34 -4.60 8.55
CA ASN A 104 0.94 -5.41 7.50
C ASN A 104 1.19 -4.57 6.25
N LEU A 105 2.21 -4.95 5.51
CA LEU A 105 2.43 -4.43 4.16
C LEU A 105 2.84 -5.58 3.24
N GLN A 106 2.60 -5.40 1.95
CA GLN A 106 2.93 -6.38 0.94
C GLN A 106 4.06 -5.84 0.07
N ILE A 107 5.18 -6.57 0.02
CA ILE A 107 6.33 -6.22 -0.79
C ILE A 107 6.39 -7.17 -1.98
N ARG A 108 6.50 -6.63 -3.18
CA ARG A 108 6.67 -7.45 -4.38
C ARG A 108 8.05 -8.09 -4.38
N ARG A 109 8.12 -9.34 -4.82
CA ARG A 109 9.39 -10.02 -5.04
C ARG A 109 10.28 -9.19 -5.98
N GLY A 110 11.54 -9.02 -5.63
CA GLY A 110 12.51 -8.21 -6.40
C GLY A 110 12.48 -6.71 -6.09
N ASN A 111 11.68 -6.27 -5.12
CA ASN A 111 11.71 -4.89 -4.62
C ASN A 111 12.63 -4.78 -3.40
N GLU A 112 13.93 -4.97 -3.63
CA GLU A 112 14.95 -5.03 -2.58
C GLU A 112 15.10 -3.70 -1.83
N ASP A 113 14.89 -2.57 -2.51
CA ASP A 113 14.90 -1.23 -1.89
C ASP A 113 13.83 -1.09 -0.80
N VAL A 114 12.64 -1.65 -1.02
CA VAL A 114 11.56 -1.62 -0.03
C VAL A 114 11.82 -2.61 1.09
N VAL A 115 12.40 -3.77 0.81
CA VAL A 115 12.83 -4.73 1.84
C VAL A 115 13.84 -4.07 2.77
N ALA A 116 14.91 -3.47 2.25
CA ALA A 116 15.89 -2.74 3.05
C ALA A 116 15.27 -1.61 3.87
N PHE A 117 14.33 -0.85 3.29
CA PHE A 117 13.59 0.20 4.01
C PHE A 117 12.78 -0.38 5.18
N THR A 118 12.13 -1.53 5.01
CA THR A 118 11.34 -2.16 6.06
C THR A 118 12.20 -2.71 7.19
N ASP A 119 13.39 -3.23 6.89
CA ASP A 119 14.36 -3.66 7.89
C ASP A 119 14.81 -2.49 8.78
N GLU A 120 15.06 -1.32 8.19
CA GLU A 120 15.40 -0.09 8.92
C GLU A 120 14.25 0.43 9.80
N THR A 121 13.01 0.16 9.44
CA THR A 121 11.81 0.58 10.18
C THR A 121 11.34 -0.43 11.22
N GLY A 122 11.99 -1.60 11.33
CA GLY A 122 11.72 -2.62 12.35
C GLY A 122 10.60 -3.60 12.00
N VAL A 123 10.22 -3.69 10.73
CA VAL A 123 9.29 -4.72 10.23
C VAL A 123 10.01 -6.07 10.20
N ARG A 124 9.51 -7.06 10.96
CA ARG A 124 10.28 -8.27 11.28
C ARG A 124 9.60 -9.61 10.94
N GLU A 125 8.76 -9.73 9.95
CA GLU A 125 8.30 -11.05 9.51
C GLU A 125 8.24 -11.11 7.99
N ALA A 126 9.22 -11.79 7.38
CA ALA A 126 9.40 -11.88 5.93
C ALA A 126 8.89 -13.17 5.28
N ASP A 127 8.17 -14.04 6.00
CA ASP A 127 7.71 -15.33 5.49
C ASP A 127 6.28 -15.28 4.91
N VAL A 128 6.00 -14.27 4.08
CA VAL A 128 4.70 -14.20 3.40
C VAL A 128 4.87 -14.42 1.90
N ALA A 129 4.52 -15.61 1.44
CA ALA A 129 4.26 -15.84 0.02
C ALA A 129 2.92 -15.19 -0.35
N LEU A 130 2.96 -14.06 -1.04
CA LEU A 130 1.76 -13.37 -1.45
C LEU A 130 1.24 -13.92 -2.77
N MET A 131 0.01 -14.42 -2.76
CA MET A 131 -0.76 -14.71 -3.97
C MET A 131 -1.85 -13.65 -4.14
N CYS A 132 -1.67 -12.75 -5.10
CA CYS A 132 -2.69 -11.78 -5.50
C CYS A 132 -3.42 -12.26 -6.74
N TRP A 133 -4.75 -12.20 -6.72
CA TRP A 133 -5.58 -12.38 -7.91
C TRP A 133 -6.75 -11.39 -7.88
N ASN A 134 -7.23 -11.00 -9.03
CA ASN A 134 -8.53 -10.34 -9.11
C ASN A 134 -9.65 -11.38 -9.33
N ALA A 135 -10.85 -11.08 -8.87
CA ALA A 135 -11.98 -12.01 -8.93
C ALA A 135 -12.36 -12.41 -10.38
N ALA A 136 -12.18 -11.51 -11.34
CA ALA A 136 -12.47 -11.76 -12.75
C ALA A 136 -11.41 -12.69 -13.39
N GLU A 137 -10.13 -12.50 -13.10
CA GLU A 137 -9.06 -13.39 -13.56
C GLU A 137 -9.19 -14.79 -13.00
N ARG A 138 -9.58 -14.89 -11.70
CA ARG A 138 -9.84 -16.18 -11.07
C ARG A 138 -10.95 -16.96 -11.75
N ALA A 139 -12.03 -16.29 -12.15
CA ALA A 139 -13.15 -16.94 -12.84
C ALA A 139 -12.73 -17.53 -14.20
N GLN A 140 -11.72 -16.95 -14.84
CA GLN A 140 -11.24 -17.32 -16.17
C GLN A 140 -10.02 -18.24 -16.18
N ASN A 141 -9.33 -18.42 -15.03
CA ASN A 141 -8.10 -19.20 -14.96
C ASN A 141 -8.28 -20.53 -14.18
N PRO A 142 -8.38 -21.69 -14.88
CA PRO A 142 -8.55 -22.99 -14.24
C PRO A 142 -7.38 -23.39 -13.32
N ALA A 143 -6.15 -22.95 -13.61
CA ALA A 143 -4.98 -23.25 -12.79
C ALA A 143 -5.04 -22.59 -11.40
N LEU A 144 -5.63 -21.41 -11.30
CA LEU A 144 -5.85 -20.74 -10.01
C LEU A 144 -6.92 -21.43 -9.16
N ARG A 145 -7.91 -22.08 -9.79
CA ARG A 145 -8.91 -22.92 -9.10
C ARG A 145 -8.27 -24.17 -8.50
N GLY A 146 -7.39 -24.83 -9.26
CA GLY A 146 -6.68 -26.03 -8.79
C GLY A 146 -5.77 -25.74 -7.61
N ALA A 147 -4.96 -24.70 -7.67
CA ALA A 147 -4.03 -24.33 -6.61
C ALA A 147 -4.72 -24.02 -5.27
N LEU A 148 -5.92 -23.43 -5.29
CA LEU A 148 -6.69 -23.15 -4.07
C LEU A 148 -7.26 -24.42 -3.43
N LEU A 149 -7.76 -25.34 -4.25
CA LEU A 149 -8.26 -26.64 -3.77
C LEU A 149 -7.13 -27.47 -3.16
N ASP A 150 -5.93 -27.42 -3.71
CA ASP A 150 -4.76 -28.12 -3.18
C ASP A 150 -4.26 -27.49 -1.86
N LEU A 151 -4.31 -26.17 -1.73
CA LEU A 151 -4.01 -25.49 -0.46
C LEU A 151 -5.03 -25.83 0.62
N GLN A 152 -6.32 -25.84 0.30
CA GLN A 152 -7.37 -26.23 1.26
C GLN A 152 -7.22 -27.68 1.74
N LYS A 153 -6.83 -28.60 0.85
CA LYS A 153 -6.58 -30.00 1.21
C LYS A 153 -5.36 -30.18 2.13
N ARG A 154 -4.32 -29.35 1.97
CA ARG A 154 -3.09 -29.42 2.79
C ARG A 154 -3.29 -28.89 4.21
N HIS A 155 -4.28 -28.05 4.44
CA HIS A 155 -4.60 -27.48 5.76
C HIS A 155 -5.79 -28.18 6.44
N ALA A 156 -6.38 -29.19 5.82
CA ALA A 156 -7.48 -29.99 6.38
C ALA A 156 -7.01 -31.29 7.04
N THR A 157 -5.70 -31.50 7.16
CA THR A 157 -5.03 -32.57 7.90
C THR A 157 -4.22 -31.99 9.05
#